data_edab264f8b52f3ba5f39e704f8244b60
#
_entry.id   edab264f8b52f3ba5f39e704f8244b60
#
_cell.length_a   1.000
_cell.length_b   1.000
_cell.length_c   1.000
_cell.angle_alpha   90.00
_cell.angle_beta   90.00
_cell.angle_gamma   90.00
#
_symmetry.space_group_name_H-M   'P 1'
#
loop_
_entity.id
_entity.type
_entity.pdbx_description
1 polymer ?
#
loop_
_entity_poly.entity_id
_entity_poly.type
_entity_poly.pdbx_seq_one_letter_code
_entity_poly.pdbx_strand_id
1 'polypeptide(L)'
;MKPKAVADGIPVWCSHDEIVDLVKLIPNPKNPNHHPEKQIDLGARIIKAHGWRWPIVVSKRSGFITKGHGRLLFAERMGVKEVPVDYQDYATEADEWQDVIADNRLQEFAEPDLDLIKDIMEATEELDAELTGYNLDELIESTVVPEVEFKEYDESVADDVEYIECPECGHRWPK
;
A
#
# COMPACT_ATOMS: atom_id res chain seq x y z
N MET A 1 4.38 -27.28 1.69
CA MET A 1 2.93 -26.96 1.67
C MET A 1 2.41 -27.21 0.26
N LYS A 2 1.14 -27.67 0.07
CA LYS A 2 0.58 -27.96 -1.26
C LYS A 2 -0.37 -26.82 -1.65
N PRO A 3 -0.27 -26.22 -2.87
CA PRO A 3 -1.21 -25.22 -3.33
C PRO A 3 -2.63 -25.79 -3.47
N LYS A 4 -3.64 -24.91 -3.40
CA LYS A 4 -5.05 -25.27 -3.56
C LYS A 4 -5.38 -25.62 -5.01
N ALA A 5 -4.74 -24.92 -5.96
CA ALA A 5 -4.84 -25.13 -7.40
C ALA A 5 -3.56 -24.66 -8.09
N VAL A 6 -3.53 -24.81 -9.42
CA VAL A 6 -2.51 -24.25 -10.30
C VAL A 6 -3.23 -23.55 -11.45
N ALA A 7 -2.89 -22.31 -11.74
CA ALA A 7 -3.42 -21.51 -12.83
C ALA A 7 -2.27 -21.19 -13.80
N ASP A 8 -2.30 -21.76 -15.00
CA ASP A 8 -1.28 -21.61 -16.04
C ASP A 8 0.18 -21.81 -15.52
N GLY A 9 0.37 -22.87 -14.72
CA GLY A 9 1.66 -23.22 -14.13
C GLY A 9 2.03 -22.45 -12.84
N ILE A 10 1.25 -21.45 -12.43
CA ILE A 10 1.48 -20.66 -11.22
C ILE A 10 0.67 -21.24 -10.06
N PRO A 11 1.29 -21.51 -8.88
CA PRO A 11 0.59 -22.00 -7.71
C PRO A 11 -0.47 -21.01 -7.19
N VAL A 12 -1.65 -21.53 -6.83
CA VAL A 12 -2.74 -20.75 -6.21
C VAL A 12 -2.87 -21.15 -4.75
N TRP A 13 -2.63 -20.21 -3.87
CA TRP A 13 -2.68 -20.39 -2.41
C TRP A 13 -3.93 -19.80 -1.79
N CYS A 14 -4.55 -18.80 -2.42
CA CYS A 14 -5.76 -18.15 -1.96
C CYS A 14 -7.00 -19.05 -2.11
N SER A 15 -8.04 -18.75 -1.34
CA SER A 15 -9.38 -19.27 -1.62
C SER A 15 -9.90 -18.62 -2.90
N HIS A 16 -10.62 -19.39 -3.70
CA HIS A 16 -11.20 -18.98 -4.98
C HIS A 16 -12.33 -19.95 -5.31
N ASP A 17 -13.27 -19.52 -6.12
CA ASP A 17 -14.36 -20.38 -6.61
C ASP A 17 -13.92 -21.18 -7.84
N GLU A 18 -13.21 -20.52 -8.77
CA GLU A 18 -12.89 -21.10 -10.07
C GLU A 18 -11.55 -20.57 -10.62
N ILE A 19 -10.89 -21.37 -11.47
CA ILE A 19 -9.80 -20.93 -12.34
C ILE A 19 -10.44 -20.58 -13.69
N VAL A 20 -10.30 -19.32 -14.13
CA VAL A 20 -11.02 -18.75 -15.28
C VAL A 20 -10.04 -18.25 -16.32
N ASP A 21 -10.37 -18.45 -17.60
CA ASP A 21 -9.63 -17.83 -18.69
C ASP A 21 -9.65 -16.30 -18.55
N LEU A 22 -8.48 -15.69 -18.65
CA LEU A 22 -8.30 -14.22 -18.50
C LEU A 22 -9.20 -13.43 -19.47
N VAL A 23 -9.36 -13.94 -20.69
CA VAL A 23 -10.18 -13.30 -21.75
C VAL A 23 -11.68 -13.25 -21.44
N LYS A 24 -12.14 -14.02 -20.46
CA LYS A 24 -13.55 -14.02 -20.02
C LYS A 24 -13.83 -12.94 -18.97
N LEU A 25 -12.78 -12.37 -18.38
CA LEU A 25 -12.94 -11.36 -17.36
C LEU A 25 -13.21 -9.99 -17.98
N ILE A 26 -14.20 -9.30 -17.45
CA ILE A 26 -14.61 -7.99 -17.92
C ILE A 26 -14.21 -6.94 -16.89
N PRO A 27 -13.17 -6.13 -17.17
CA PRO A 27 -12.81 -5.05 -16.25
C PRO A 27 -13.96 -4.04 -16.15
N ASN A 28 -14.17 -3.48 -14.97
CA ASN A 28 -15.17 -2.46 -14.80
C ASN A 28 -14.76 -1.17 -15.55
N PRO A 29 -15.54 -0.70 -16.55
CA PRO A 29 -15.18 0.48 -17.34
C PRO A 29 -15.15 1.78 -16.53
N LYS A 30 -15.76 1.77 -15.33
CA LYS A 30 -15.78 2.91 -14.41
C LYS A 30 -14.83 2.70 -13.21
N ASN A 31 -13.85 1.81 -13.34
CA ASN A 31 -12.84 1.67 -12.29
C ASN A 31 -12.11 3.00 -12.06
N PRO A 32 -12.13 3.56 -10.83
CA PRO A 32 -11.51 4.86 -10.56
C PRO A 32 -9.98 4.80 -10.47
N ASN A 33 -9.40 3.60 -10.30
CA ASN A 33 -7.97 3.45 -10.05
C ASN A 33 -7.18 3.29 -11.34
N HIS A 34 -6.07 4.04 -11.41
CA HIS A 34 -5.04 3.88 -12.44
C HIS A 34 -3.83 3.14 -11.84
N HIS A 35 -3.32 2.18 -12.58
CA HIS A 35 -2.20 1.35 -12.18
C HIS A 35 -0.95 1.74 -12.97
N PRO A 36 0.07 2.36 -12.34
CA PRO A 36 1.30 2.73 -13.03
C PRO A 36 2.13 1.49 -13.38
N GLU A 37 2.95 1.60 -14.43
CA GLU A 37 3.81 0.50 -14.93
C GLU A 37 4.67 -0.12 -13.83
N LYS A 38 5.27 0.70 -12.94
CA LYS A 38 6.06 0.22 -11.80
C LYS A 38 5.26 -0.74 -10.90
N GLN A 39 3.99 -0.43 -10.63
CA GLN A 39 3.11 -1.29 -9.84
C GLN A 39 2.79 -2.59 -10.57
N ILE A 40 2.54 -2.50 -11.90
CA ILE A 40 2.24 -3.67 -12.72
C ILE A 40 3.42 -4.62 -12.77
N ASP A 41 4.63 -4.11 -12.99
CA ASP A 41 5.85 -4.91 -13.03
C ASP A 41 6.16 -5.57 -11.69
N LEU A 42 6.02 -4.83 -10.60
CA LEU A 42 6.22 -5.35 -9.25
C LEU A 42 5.19 -6.46 -8.93
N GLY A 43 3.91 -6.20 -9.18
CA GLY A 43 2.85 -7.17 -8.92
C GLY A 43 3.02 -8.47 -9.73
N ALA A 44 3.46 -8.35 -10.98
CA ALA A 44 3.78 -9.50 -11.83
C ALA A 44 4.97 -10.31 -11.27
N ARG A 45 6.03 -9.65 -10.77
CA ARG A 45 7.17 -10.32 -10.13
C ARG A 45 6.76 -11.04 -8.84
N ILE A 46 5.96 -10.39 -8.00
CA ILE A 46 5.45 -10.98 -6.76
C ILE A 46 4.64 -12.26 -7.04
N ILE A 47 3.73 -12.23 -8.02
CA ILE A 47 2.93 -13.41 -8.37
C ILE A 47 3.81 -14.53 -8.93
N LYS A 48 4.81 -14.21 -9.75
CA LYS A 48 5.76 -15.22 -10.27
C LYS A 48 6.57 -15.88 -9.14
N ALA A 49 7.00 -15.11 -8.14
CA ALA A 49 7.83 -15.61 -7.05
C ALA A 49 6.99 -16.40 -6.01
N HIS A 50 5.82 -15.90 -5.64
CA HIS A 50 5.06 -16.42 -4.50
C HIS A 50 3.75 -17.11 -4.88
N GLY A 51 3.36 -17.09 -6.16
CA GLY A 51 2.06 -17.58 -6.62
C GLY A 51 0.91 -16.62 -6.28
N TRP A 52 -0.29 -17.03 -6.65
CA TRP A 52 -1.50 -16.27 -6.37
C TRP A 52 -1.88 -16.33 -4.89
N ARG A 53 -1.82 -15.20 -4.19
CA ARG A 53 -2.19 -15.04 -2.78
C ARG A 53 -3.59 -14.45 -2.59
N TRP A 54 -4.12 -13.79 -3.63
CA TRP A 54 -5.47 -13.21 -3.69
C TRP A 54 -6.10 -13.48 -5.05
N PRO A 55 -7.40 -13.82 -5.12
CA PRO A 55 -8.12 -13.97 -6.38
C PRO A 55 -8.46 -12.61 -7.00
N ILE A 56 -8.89 -12.63 -8.25
CA ILE A 56 -9.66 -11.53 -8.84
C ILE A 56 -11.11 -11.72 -8.40
N VAL A 57 -11.78 -10.65 -7.96
CA VAL A 57 -13.17 -10.70 -7.51
C VAL A 57 -14.09 -10.18 -8.60
N VAL A 58 -15.11 -10.97 -8.91
CA VAL A 58 -16.10 -10.66 -9.95
C VAL A 58 -17.50 -10.61 -9.32
N SER A 59 -18.26 -9.58 -9.64
CA SER A 59 -19.64 -9.46 -9.23
C SER A 59 -20.53 -10.41 -10.03
N LYS A 60 -21.31 -11.27 -9.37
CA LYS A 60 -22.35 -12.06 -10.02
C LYS A 60 -23.49 -11.18 -10.56
N ARG A 61 -23.70 -10.01 -9.96
CA ARG A 61 -24.75 -9.07 -10.36
C ARG A 61 -24.46 -8.39 -11.68
N SER A 62 -23.26 -7.78 -11.83
CA SER A 62 -22.89 -7.00 -13.02
C SER A 62 -22.04 -7.78 -14.02
N GLY A 63 -21.35 -8.84 -13.57
CA GLY A 63 -20.35 -9.55 -14.36
C GLY A 63 -19.00 -8.83 -14.43
N PHE A 64 -18.85 -7.66 -13.81
CA PHE A 64 -17.62 -6.89 -13.82
C PHE A 64 -16.69 -7.29 -12.68
N ILE A 65 -15.39 -7.06 -12.89
CA ILE A 65 -14.40 -7.10 -11.81
C ILE A 65 -14.74 -5.99 -10.82
N THR A 66 -14.85 -6.35 -9.54
CA THR A 66 -15.02 -5.40 -8.43
C THR A 66 -13.72 -5.15 -7.68
N LYS A 67 -12.87 -6.18 -7.52
CA LYS A 67 -11.56 -6.06 -6.87
C LYS A 67 -10.49 -6.81 -7.67
N GLY A 68 -9.31 -6.22 -7.76
CA GLY A 68 -8.17 -6.86 -8.42
C GLY A 68 -7.98 -6.48 -9.89
N HIS A 69 -8.39 -5.29 -10.32
CA HIS A 69 -8.05 -4.75 -11.64
C HIS A 69 -6.52 -4.74 -11.88
N GLY A 70 -5.73 -4.39 -10.85
CA GLY A 70 -4.28 -4.51 -10.91
C GLY A 70 -3.83 -5.94 -11.18
N ARG A 71 -4.45 -6.95 -10.52
CA ARG A 71 -4.12 -8.38 -10.73
C ARG A 71 -4.42 -8.85 -12.15
N LEU A 72 -5.46 -8.32 -12.78
CA LEU A 72 -5.73 -8.53 -14.21
C LEU A 72 -4.54 -8.04 -15.04
N LEU A 73 -4.08 -6.81 -14.83
CA LEU A 73 -2.94 -6.22 -15.53
C LEU A 73 -1.63 -6.98 -15.24
N PHE A 74 -1.44 -7.49 -14.02
CA PHE A 74 -0.28 -8.33 -13.67
C PHE A 74 -0.31 -9.63 -14.47
N ALA A 75 -1.49 -10.26 -14.60
CA ALA A 75 -1.68 -11.47 -15.40
C ALA A 75 -1.37 -11.22 -16.88
N GLU A 76 -1.86 -10.14 -17.45
CA GLU A 76 -1.56 -9.71 -18.82
C GLU A 76 -0.05 -9.49 -19.02
N ARG A 77 0.60 -8.78 -18.07
CA ARG A 77 2.05 -8.55 -18.10
C ARG A 77 2.87 -9.85 -18.04
N MET A 78 2.38 -10.85 -17.31
CA MET A 78 3.02 -12.16 -17.24
C MET A 78 2.75 -13.03 -18.48
N GLY A 79 1.73 -12.71 -19.27
CA GLY A 79 1.27 -13.50 -20.40
C GLY A 79 0.54 -14.79 -20.01
N VAL A 80 0.00 -14.87 -18.78
CA VAL A 80 -0.78 -16.02 -18.33
C VAL A 80 -2.20 -15.96 -18.85
N LYS A 81 -2.79 -17.13 -19.04
CA LYS A 81 -4.12 -17.28 -19.64
C LYS A 81 -5.21 -17.58 -18.62
N GLU A 82 -4.83 -18.07 -17.44
CA GLU A 82 -5.76 -18.50 -16.41
C GLU A 82 -5.43 -17.81 -15.07
N VAL A 83 -6.46 -17.45 -14.33
CA VAL A 83 -6.35 -16.76 -13.05
C VAL A 83 -7.39 -17.26 -12.05
N PRO A 84 -7.11 -17.24 -10.73
CA PRO A 84 -8.10 -17.56 -9.71
C PRO A 84 -9.14 -16.43 -9.56
N VAL A 85 -10.41 -16.81 -9.54
CA VAL A 85 -11.56 -15.90 -9.41
C VAL A 85 -12.40 -16.29 -8.22
N ASP A 86 -12.89 -15.27 -7.51
CA ASP A 86 -13.90 -15.35 -6.46
C ASP A 86 -15.13 -14.57 -6.93
N TYR A 87 -16.31 -15.20 -6.83
CA TYR A 87 -17.56 -14.59 -7.29
C TYR A 87 -18.38 -14.10 -6.11
N GLN A 88 -18.64 -12.79 -6.06
CA GLN A 88 -19.40 -12.18 -4.98
C GLN A 88 -20.78 -11.71 -5.42
N ASP A 89 -21.77 -11.89 -4.51
CA ASP A 89 -23.12 -11.44 -4.71
C ASP A 89 -23.32 -10.05 -4.10
N TYR A 90 -24.04 -9.18 -4.82
CA TYR A 90 -24.46 -7.87 -4.34
C TYR A 90 -25.96 -7.73 -4.51
N ALA A 91 -26.67 -7.30 -3.47
CA ALA A 91 -28.11 -7.14 -3.51
C ALA A 91 -28.54 -5.99 -4.44
N THR A 92 -27.77 -4.90 -4.46
CA THR A 92 -28.04 -3.72 -5.28
C THR A 92 -26.77 -3.21 -5.99
N GLU A 93 -26.97 -2.35 -6.98
CA GLU A 93 -25.88 -1.63 -7.63
C GLU A 93 -25.15 -0.70 -6.64
N ALA A 94 -25.88 -0.12 -5.71
CA ALA A 94 -25.33 0.76 -4.70
C ALA A 94 -24.36 -0.02 -3.76
N ASP A 95 -24.75 -1.23 -3.35
CA ASP A 95 -23.88 -2.07 -2.50
C ASP A 95 -22.57 -2.44 -3.22
N GLU A 96 -22.66 -2.79 -4.50
CA GLU A 96 -21.49 -3.10 -5.32
C GLU A 96 -20.55 -1.89 -5.42
N TRP A 97 -21.09 -0.70 -5.73
CA TRP A 97 -20.28 0.51 -5.82
C TRP A 97 -19.70 0.96 -4.48
N GLN A 98 -20.45 0.82 -3.40
CA GLN A 98 -19.93 1.12 -2.06
C GLN A 98 -18.74 0.23 -1.71
N ASP A 99 -18.83 -1.07 -2.00
CA ASP A 99 -17.74 -2.01 -1.75
C ASP A 99 -16.50 -1.68 -2.61
N VAL A 100 -16.67 -1.40 -3.90
CA VAL A 100 -15.57 -1.02 -4.80
C VAL A 100 -14.87 0.26 -4.34
N ILE A 101 -15.63 1.28 -3.95
CA ILE A 101 -15.06 2.57 -3.51
C ILE A 101 -14.40 2.42 -2.15
N ALA A 102 -15.05 1.73 -1.21
CA ALA A 102 -14.53 1.54 0.13
C ALA A 102 -13.23 0.71 0.15
N ASP A 103 -13.14 -0.37 -0.63
CA ASP A 103 -11.94 -1.20 -0.71
C ASP A 103 -10.71 -0.38 -1.13
N ASN A 104 -10.87 0.50 -2.11
CA ASN A 104 -9.81 1.39 -2.56
C ASN A 104 -9.45 2.42 -1.47
N ARG A 105 -10.45 3.06 -0.87
CA ARG A 105 -10.23 4.11 0.12
C ARG A 105 -9.62 3.62 1.42
N LEU A 106 -10.00 2.43 1.88
CA LEU A 106 -9.48 1.86 3.13
C LEU A 106 -7.96 1.64 3.07
N GLN A 107 -7.42 1.29 1.90
CA GLN A 107 -5.97 1.13 1.74
C GLN A 107 -5.21 2.46 1.87
N GLU A 108 -5.83 3.58 1.48
CA GLU A 108 -5.24 4.92 1.59
C GLU A 108 -5.19 5.46 3.03
N PHE A 109 -5.99 4.89 3.95
CA PHE A 109 -5.96 5.28 5.37
C PHE A 109 -4.84 4.59 6.16
N ALA A 110 -4.22 3.56 5.61
CA ALA A 110 -3.14 2.87 6.29
C ALA A 110 -1.84 3.67 6.13
N GLU A 111 -1.22 4.00 7.25
CA GLU A 111 0.09 4.63 7.30
C GLU A 111 1.14 3.56 7.64
N PRO A 112 2.12 3.30 6.76
CA PRO A 112 3.15 2.31 7.03
C PRO A 112 4.12 2.80 8.12
N ASP A 113 4.44 1.95 9.08
CA ASP A 113 5.54 2.15 10.02
C ASP A 113 6.85 1.78 9.33
N LEU A 114 7.57 2.79 8.85
CA LEU A 114 8.78 2.60 8.05
C LEU A 114 9.94 2.03 8.87
N ASP A 115 10.05 2.37 10.16
CA ASP A 115 11.06 1.82 11.04
C ASP A 115 10.85 0.33 11.26
N LEU A 116 9.61 -0.07 11.52
CA LEU A 116 9.27 -1.48 11.68
C LEU A 116 9.48 -2.27 10.37
N ILE A 117 9.15 -1.69 9.22
CA ILE A 117 9.39 -2.32 7.90
C ILE A 117 10.89 -2.54 7.70
N LYS A 118 11.72 -1.54 7.98
CA LYS A 118 13.17 -1.63 7.90
C LYS A 118 13.71 -2.74 8.79
N ASP A 119 13.31 -2.75 10.07
CA ASP A 119 13.75 -3.77 11.04
C ASP A 119 13.39 -5.19 10.57
N ILE A 120 12.20 -5.39 10.02
CA ILE A 120 11.78 -6.68 9.45
C ILE A 120 12.64 -7.06 8.24
N MET A 121 12.95 -6.12 7.36
CA MET A 121 13.75 -6.38 6.16
C MET A 121 15.21 -6.73 6.54
N GLU A 122 15.78 -6.08 7.55
CA GLU A 122 17.13 -6.36 8.04
C GLU A 122 17.21 -7.67 8.83
N ALA A 123 16.19 -8.00 9.61
CA ALA A 123 16.18 -9.19 10.47
C ALA A 123 15.79 -10.48 9.74
N THR A 124 15.18 -10.40 8.54
CA THR A 124 14.70 -11.58 7.82
C THR A 124 15.73 -12.03 6.79
N GLU A 125 16.45 -13.11 7.08
CA GLU A 125 17.34 -13.75 6.12
C GLU A 125 16.57 -14.19 4.86
N GLU A 126 17.22 -14.13 3.70
CA GLU A 126 16.67 -14.53 2.39
C GLU A 126 15.48 -13.68 1.90
N LEU A 127 15.15 -12.56 2.57
CA LEU A 127 14.11 -11.66 2.09
C LEU A 127 14.60 -10.93 0.82
N ASP A 128 13.84 -11.07 -0.26
CA ASP A 128 14.09 -10.32 -1.49
C ASP A 128 13.44 -8.93 -1.38
N ALA A 129 14.26 -7.92 -1.06
CA ALA A 129 13.81 -6.53 -0.91
C ALA A 129 13.08 -6.00 -2.16
N GLU A 130 13.50 -6.41 -3.36
CA GLU A 130 12.86 -5.96 -4.61
C GLU A 130 11.40 -6.44 -4.75
N LEU A 131 11.02 -7.52 -4.06
CA LEU A 131 9.64 -8.01 -4.03
C LEU A 131 8.78 -7.35 -2.96
N THR A 132 9.35 -6.55 -2.06
CA THR A 132 8.58 -5.80 -1.07
C THR A 132 7.99 -4.51 -1.63
N GLY A 133 8.61 -3.96 -2.66
CA GLY A 133 8.29 -2.65 -3.21
C GLY A 133 8.95 -1.48 -2.46
N TYR A 134 9.65 -1.76 -1.36
CA TYR A 134 10.47 -0.79 -0.65
C TYR A 134 11.94 -0.88 -1.09
N ASN A 135 12.60 0.27 -1.07
CA ASN A 135 14.06 0.34 -1.21
C ASN A 135 14.67 0.54 0.19
N LEU A 136 15.54 -0.36 0.61
CA LEU A 136 16.14 -0.32 1.94
C LEU A 136 16.98 0.96 2.15
N ASP A 137 17.72 1.40 1.13
CA ASP A 137 18.51 2.63 1.21
C ASP A 137 17.63 3.86 1.41
N GLU A 138 16.49 3.95 0.68
CA GLU A 138 15.52 5.04 0.85
C GLU A 138 14.87 5.01 2.24
N LEU A 139 14.61 3.82 2.81
CA LEU A 139 14.10 3.67 4.17
C LEU A 139 15.12 4.16 5.20
N ILE A 140 16.38 3.79 5.05
CA ILE A 140 17.47 4.23 5.96
C ILE A 140 17.58 5.76 5.90
N GLU A 141 17.59 6.37 4.72
CA GLU A 141 17.68 7.83 4.58
C GLU A 141 16.46 8.55 5.20
N SER A 142 15.27 7.98 5.09
CA SER A 142 14.05 8.58 5.65
C SER A 142 13.95 8.50 7.18
N THR A 143 14.66 7.55 7.80
CA THR A 143 14.69 7.36 9.25
C THR A 143 15.85 8.09 9.93
N VAL A 144 16.81 8.64 9.19
CA VAL A 144 17.86 9.50 9.74
C VAL A 144 17.26 10.84 10.18
N VAL A 145 17.08 11.02 11.47
CA VAL A 145 16.74 12.33 12.04
C VAL A 145 17.96 13.23 11.83
N PRO A 146 17.82 14.37 11.13
CA PRO A 146 18.94 15.29 11.00
C PRO A 146 19.43 15.71 12.40
N GLU A 147 20.75 15.64 12.61
CA GLU A 147 21.36 16.08 13.83
C GLU A 147 21.00 17.56 14.05
N VAL A 148 20.10 17.82 14.97
CA VAL A 148 19.69 19.18 15.31
C VAL A 148 20.76 19.71 16.24
N GLU A 149 21.64 20.58 15.73
CA GLU A 149 22.52 21.38 16.59
C GLU A 149 21.64 22.29 17.46
N PHE A 150 21.43 21.90 18.70
CA PHE A 150 20.85 22.78 19.68
C PHE A 150 21.90 23.87 20.01
N LYS A 151 21.56 25.14 19.74
CA LYS A 151 22.33 26.23 20.27
C LYS A 151 22.25 26.17 21.80
N GLU A 152 23.37 25.90 22.45
CA GLU A 152 23.48 26.09 23.86
C GLU A 152 23.43 27.59 24.14
N TYR A 153 22.38 28.03 24.82
CA TYR A 153 22.26 29.39 25.32
C TYR A 153 22.79 29.40 26.75
N ASP A 154 23.82 30.21 27.02
CA ASP A 154 24.29 30.45 28.36
C ASP A 154 23.47 31.56 29.04
N GLU A 155 23.73 31.80 30.35
CA GLU A 155 23.00 32.78 31.16
C GLU A 155 23.14 34.21 30.62
N SER A 156 24.12 34.51 29.75
CA SER A 156 24.33 35.84 29.19
C SER A 156 23.22 36.29 28.23
N VAL A 157 22.46 35.33 27.64
CA VAL A 157 21.31 35.62 26.78
C VAL A 157 20.20 36.37 27.57
N ALA A 158 20.16 36.19 28.90
CA ALA A 158 19.21 36.87 29.73
C ALA A 158 19.53 38.40 29.90
N ASP A 159 20.80 38.78 29.70
CA ASP A 159 21.23 40.16 29.80
C ASP A 159 20.81 41.02 28.61
N ASP A 160 20.54 40.38 27.45
CA ASP A 160 20.12 41.05 26.20
C ASP A 160 18.60 41.18 26.08
N VAL A 161 17.80 40.71 27.07
CA VAL A 161 16.34 40.79 27.03
C VAL A 161 15.87 42.17 27.38
N GLU A 162 15.28 42.89 26.44
CA GLU A 162 14.57 44.14 26.72
C GLU A 162 13.28 43.89 27.52
N TYR A 163 13.11 44.63 28.63
CA TYR A 163 11.91 44.53 29.46
C TYR A 163 11.03 45.77 29.32
N ILE A 164 9.74 45.55 29.32
CA ILE A 164 8.73 46.59 29.46
C ILE A 164 8.31 46.64 30.94
N GLU A 165 8.26 47.82 31.52
CA GLU A 165 7.82 48.02 32.91
C GLU A 165 6.46 48.72 32.95
N CYS A 166 5.54 48.20 33.74
CA CYS A 166 4.25 48.83 33.95
C CYS A 166 4.41 50.12 34.78
N PRO A 167 3.99 51.31 34.28
CA PRO A 167 4.16 52.55 34.97
C PRO A 167 3.32 52.69 36.26
N GLU A 168 2.31 51.84 36.46
CA GLU A 168 1.45 51.90 37.63
C GLU A 168 1.89 50.97 38.77
N CYS A 169 2.37 49.76 38.45
CA CYS A 169 2.68 48.74 39.47
C CYS A 169 4.14 48.24 39.43
N GLY A 170 4.98 48.69 38.47
CA GLY A 170 6.38 48.30 38.39
C GLY A 170 6.62 46.87 37.90
N HIS A 171 5.59 46.12 37.50
CA HIS A 171 5.76 44.76 36.96
C HIS A 171 6.52 44.79 35.65
N ARG A 172 7.52 43.88 35.50
CA ARG A 172 8.36 43.79 34.30
C ARG A 172 8.11 42.50 33.55
N TRP A 173 7.99 42.58 32.23
CA TRP A 173 7.90 41.41 31.32
C TRP A 173 8.78 41.61 30.10
N PRO A 174 9.27 40.53 29.47
CA PRO A 174 10.06 40.62 28.24
C PRO A 174 9.26 41.32 27.14
N LYS A 175 9.93 42.11 26.32
CA LYS A 175 9.36 42.80 25.16
C LYS A 175 9.14 41.86 23.98
#